data_a5e2c2e979df0a0d4d532e45ca3be1d4
#
_entry.id   a5e2c2e979df0a0d4d532e45ca3be1d4
#
_cell.length_a   1.000
_cell.length_b   1.000
_cell.length_c   1.000
_cell.angle_alpha   90.00
_cell.angle_beta   90.00
_cell.angle_gamma   90.00
#
_symmetry.space_group_name_H-M   'P 1'
#
loop_
_entity.id
_entity.type
_entity.pdbx_description
1 polymer ?
#
loop_
_entity_poly.entity_id
_entity_poly.type
_entity_poly.pdbx_seq_one_letter_code
_entity_poly.pdbx_strand_id
1 'polypeptide(L)'
;MRMRKKKNLAPRMERCARLLIQDPQKLLGHWRDLTPDARELRLELGCGKGRFTAGTAAGEPDVLLIAVEVVPDAMVVAMERCMAAGLTNTFFIDANADRLPSFFAPGEVDRIYLNFSDPWPGNRHAKRRLTHGNFLRLYRQVLKMGGQIHFKTDNQPLFEFSVEEIPQFGFQLSQVTRNLHEHGPVGIMTDYEAKFYEQGLPINRLVATMVPWEEPFPTDLKTVKNRWLDVFASNVSEKNLGERVLSEGNFLWHLFSWKLVPCLEGDAARQALAETSEERYLFYYEYPPEGIPLIRSVTLEDLSALPVDKGAVPGADWYVVDKDFTWTYAQPHEEECGPY
;
A
#
# COMPACT_ATOMS: atom_id res chain seq x y z
N MET A 1 -8.16 2.77 -20.52
CA MET A 1 -9.23 3.27 -21.47
C MET A 1 -9.98 4.41 -20.79
N ARG A 2 -9.96 5.64 -21.31
CA ARG A 2 -10.66 6.79 -20.69
C ARG A 2 -12.18 6.58 -20.83
N MET A 3 -12.88 6.42 -19.71
CA MET A 3 -14.35 6.30 -19.72
C MET A 3 -15.00 7.59 -20.24
N ARG A 4 -16.08 7.43 -21.03
CA ARG A 4 -16.90 8.59 -21.46
C ARG A 4 -17.72 9.08 -20.26
N LYS A 5 -17.72 10.39 -20.03
CA LYS A 5 -18.56 11.02 -19.00
C LYS A 5 -20.03 10.61 -19.18
N LYS A 6 -20.65 10.20 -18.09
CA LYS A 6 -22.08 9.82 -18.10
C LYS A 6 -22.95 11.07 -18.03
N LYS A 7 -24.00 11.08 -18.85
CA LYS A 7 -25.04 12.12 -18.73
C LYS A 7 -25.77 11.95 -17.40
N ASN A 8 -26.09 13.06 -16.76
CA ASN A 8 -26.84 13.10 -15.49
C ASN A 8 -26.17 12.29 -14.36
N LEU A 9 -24.83 12.37 -14.22
CA LEU A 9 -24.10 11.61 -13.19
C LEU A 9 -24.63 11.93 -11.78
N ALA A 10 -24.73 13.20 -11.38
CA ALA A 10 -25.15 13.59 -10.04
C ALA A 10 -26.55 13.05 -9.66
N PRO A 11 -27.62 13.23 -10.46
CA PRO A 11 -28.92 12.62 -10.15
C PRO A 11 -28.91 11.08 -10.11
N ARG A 12 -28.03 10.44 -10.85
CA ARG A 12 -27.87 8.96 -10.81
C ARG A 12 -27.20 8.53 -9.51
N MET A 13 -26.14 9.22 -9.09
CA MET A 13 -25.46 8.97 -7.81
C MET A 13 -26.43 9.18 -6.62
N GLU A 14 -27.24 10.23 -6.66
CA GLU A 14 -28.24 10.52 -5.63
C GLU A 14 -29.26 9.38 -5.47
N ARG A 15 -29.76 8.82 -6.57
CA ARG A 15 -30.66 7.65 -6.51
C ARG A 15 -30.03 6.42 -5.87
N CYS A 16 -28.73 6.30 -5.94
CA CYS A 16 -27.96 5.19 -5.37
C CYS A 16 -27.30 5.55 -4.02
N ALA A 17 -27.58 6.72 -3.45
CA ALA A 17 -26.88 7.27 -2.27
C ALA A 17 -26.86 6.32 -1.08
N ARG A 18 -27.87 5.45 -0.91
CA ARG A 18 -27.91 4.44 0.18
C ARG A 18 -26.76 3.43 0.13
N LEU A 19 -26.14 3.23 -1.05
CA LEU A 19 -25.01 2.32 -1.24
C LEU A 19 -23.65 3.03 -1.13
N LEU A 20 -23.62 4.36 -1.19
CA LEU A 20 -22.39 5.15 -1.15
C LEU A 20 -22.06 5.56 0.29
N ILE A 21 -20.93 5.12 0.78
CA ILE A 21 -20.41 5.53 2.09
C ILE A 21 -19.66 6.85 1.92
N GLN A 22 -20.19 7.93 2.50
CA GLN A 22 -19.64 9.28 2.41
C GLN A 22 -18.41 9.46 3.32
N ASP A 23 -18.48 8.91 4.53
CA ASP A 23 -17.47 9.06 5.58
C ASP A 23 -16.93 7.67 6.01
N PRO A 24 -16.16 6.96 5.19
CA PRO A 24 -15.69 5.61 5.51
C PRO A 24 -14.83 5.54 6.78
N GLN A 25 -14.16 6.64 7.16
CA GLN A 25 -13.37 6.72 8.38
C GLN A 25 -14.21 6.51 9.65
N LYS A 26 -15.48 6.84 9.63
CA LYS A 26 -16.40 6.65 10.77
C LYS A 26 -16.75 5.18 11.00
N LEU A 27 -16.50 4.32 10.00
CA LEU A 27 -16.76 2.89 10.06
C LEU A 27 -15.51 2.06 10.38
N LEU A 28 -14.37 2.71 10.65
CA LEU A 28 -13.14 2.04 11.01
C LEU A 28 -13.34 1.13 12.22
N GLY A 29 -13.18 -0.19 12.04
CA GLY A 29 -13.45 -1.22 13.05
C GLY A 29 -14.93 -1.60 13.22
N HIS A 30 -15.85 -0.97 12.45
CA HIS A 30 -17.30 -1.11 12.58
C HIS A 30 -18.02 -1.48 11.26
N TRP A 31 -17.30 -1.88 10.23
CA TRP A 31 -17.90 -2.21 8.93
C TRP A 31 -18.95 -3.30 9.01
N ARG A 32 -18.76 -4.29 9.88
CA ARG A 32 -19.71 -5.41 10.05
C ARG A 32 -21.03 -4.99 10.65
N ASP A 33 -21.13 -3.79 11.28
CA ASP A 33 -22.39 -3.26 11.80
C ASP A 33 -23.39 -2.96 10.67
N LEU A 34 -22.90 -2.75 9.43
CA LEU A 34 -23.76 -2.58 8.24
C LEU A 34 -24.47 -3.88 7.83
N THR A 35 -23.89 -5.04 8.17
CA THR A 35 -24.44 -6.37 7.87
C THR A 35 -23.99 -7.31 8.99
N PRO A 36 -24.66 -7.30 10.15
CA PRO A 36 -24.23 -8.01 11.36
C PRO A 36 -24.05 -9.52 11.19
N ASP A 37 -24.80 -10.13 10.28
CA ASP A 37 -24.72 -11.56 9.98
C ASP A 37 -23.62 -11.92 8.97
N ALA A 38 -22.85 -10.94 8.50
CA ALA A 38 -21.79 -11.21 7.54
C ALA A 38 -20.63 -11.98 8.18
N ARG A 39 -20.33 -13.16 7.63
CA ARG A 39 -19.20 -14.01 8.06
C ARG A 39 -17.85 -13.45 7.61
N GLU A 40 -17.81 -12.73 6.48
CA GLU A 40 -16.61 -12.13 5.91
C GLU A 40 -16.86 -10.69 5.48
N LEU A 41 -15.84 -9.85 5.65
CA LEU A 41 -15.72 -8.53 5.03
C LEU A 41 -14.71 -8.62 3.88
N ARG A 42 -15.18 -8.34 2.66
CA ARG A 42 -14.33 -8.39 1.46
C ARG A 42 -14.29 -7.05 0.75
N LEU A 43 -13.15 -6.77 0.11
CA LEU A 43 -12.95 -5.56 -0.70
C LEU A 43 -12.81 -5.94 -2.18
N GLU A 44 -13.36 -5.12 -3.08
CA GLU A 44 -13.01 -5.11 -4.49
C GLU A 44 -12.38 -3.76 -4.83
N LEU A 45 -11.11 -3.74 -5.25
CA LEU A 45 -10.39 -2.52 -5.62
C LEU A 45 -10.45 -2.32 -7.12
N GLY A 46 -11.12 -1.24 -7.55
CA GLY A 46 -11.40 -0.95 -8.95
C GLY A 46 -12.59 -1.76 -9.49
N CYS A 47 -13.76 -1.64 -8.86
CA CYS A 47 -14.94 -2.44 -9.23
C CYS A 47 -15.50 -2.15 -10.64
N GLY A 48 -15.10 -1.04 -11.26
CA GLY A 48 -15.53 -0.64 -12.58
C GLY A 48 -17.06 -0.52 -12.67
N LYS A 49 -17.69 -1.31 -13.56
CA LYS A 49 -19.16 -1.32 -13.76
C LYS A 49 -19.90 -2.33 -12.87
N GLY A 50 -19.21 -3.00 -11.96
CA GLY A 50 -19.77 -3.80 -10.88
C GLY A 50 -20.45 -5.11 -11.26
N ARG A 51 -20.12 -5.75 -12.40
CA ARG A 51 -20.65 -7.09 -12.69
C ARG A 51 -20.16 -8.12 -11.69
N PHE A 52 -18.87 -8.08 -11.35
CA PHE A 52 -18.30 -8.96 -10.35
C PHE A 52 -18.86 -8.61 -8.96
N THR A 53 -18.89 -7.31 -8.60
CA THR A 53 -19.47 -6.83 -7.32
C THR A 53 -20.88 -7.34 -7.11
N ALA A 54 -21.80 -7.07 -8.07
CA ALA A 54 -23.20 -7.46 -7.97
C ALA A 54 -23.38 -8.99 -7.96
N GLY A 55 -22.62 -9.70 -8.82
CA GLY A 55 -22.68 -11.16 -8.88
C GLY A 55 -22.17 -11.81 -7.59
N THR A 56 -21.08 -11.32 -7.02
CA THR A 56 -20.53 -11.83 -5.75
C THR A 56 -21.49 -11.57 -4.59
N ALA A 57 -22.00 -10.34 -4.46
CA ALA A 57 -22.94 -9.99 -3.41
C ALA A 57 -24.26 -10.77 -3.49
N ALA A 58 -24.73 -11.04 -4.71
CA ALA A 58 -25.96 -11.85 -4.93
C ALA A 58 -25.73 -13.35 -4.63
N GLY A 59 -24.55 -13.87 -4.99
CA GLY A 59 -24.22 -15.28 -4.80
C GLY A 59 -23.81 -15.64 -3.35
N GLU A 60 -23.36 -14.65 -2.56
CA GLU A 60 -22.89 -14.83 -1.20
C GLU A 60 -23.53 -13.78 -0.26
N PRO A 61 -24.82 -13.96 0.13
CA PRO A 61 -25.55 -12.98 0.94
C PRO A 61 -25.01 -12.82 2.35
N ASP A 62 -24.24 -13.76 2.83
CA ASP A 62 -23.54 -13.78 4.13
C ASP A 62 -22.12 -13.15 4.05
N VAL A 63 -21.83 -12.41 2.98
CA VAL A 63 -20.58 -11.65 2.81
C VAL A 63 -20.91 -10.17 2.67
N LEU A 64 -20.24 -9.34 3.48
CA LEU A 64 -20.22 -7.90 3.26
C LEU A 64 -19.14 -7.56 2.23
N LEU A 65 -19.52 -6.99 1.09
CA LEU A 65 -18.61 -6.61 0.01
C LEU A 65 -18.52 -5.09 -0.12
N ILE A 66 -17.34 -4.52 0.08
CA ILE A 66 -17.08 -3.10 -0.12
C ILE A 66 -16.31 -2.90 -1.42
N ALA A 67 -16.90 -2.15 -2.33
CA ALA A 67 -16.32 -1.81 -3.63
C ALA A 67 -15.67 -0.42 -3.59
N VAL A 68 -14.39 -0.33 -3.89
CA VAL A 68 -13.63 0.92 -3.95
C VAL A 68 -13.36 1.28 -5.40
N GLU A 69 -13.73 2.48 -5.82
CA GLU A 69 -13.55 2.94 -7.20
C GLU A 69 -13.26 4.45 -7.24
N VAL A 70 -12.30 4.85 -8.06
CA VAL A 70 -11.88 6.26 -8.22
C VAL A 70 -12.58 6.97 -9.38
N VAL A 71 -13.35 6.22 -10.20
CA VAL A 71 -14.02 6.75 -11.38
C VAL A 71 -15.54 6.76 -11.15
N PRO A 72 -16.14 7.91 -10.76
CA PRO A 72 -17.57 8.00 -10.44
C PRO A 72 -18.48 7.55 -11.59
N ASP A 73 -18.07 7.78 -12.85
CA ASP A 73 -18.79 7.32 -14.05
C ASP A 73 -18.86 5.80 -14.18
N ALA A 74 -17.93 5.05 -13.60
CA ALA A 74 -17.96 3.59 -13.52
C ALA A 74 -18.79 3.15 -12.31
N MET A 75 -18.47 3.71 -11.15
CA MET A 75 -19.10 3.39 -9.88
C MET A 75 -20.61 3.55 -9.91
N VAL A 76 -21.14 4.62 -10.52
CA VAL A 76 -22.61 4.81 -10.63
C VAL A 76 -23.31 3.66 -11.35
N VAL A 77 -22.67 3.09 -12.36
CA VAL A 77 -23.23 1.92 -13.08
C VAL A 77 -23.21 0.67 -12.20
N ALA A 78 -22.14 0.50 -11.41
CA ALA A 78 -22.04 -0.59 -10.44
C ALA A 78 -23.12 -0.48 -9.36
N MET A 79 -23.30 0.72 -8.81
CA MET A 79 -24.34 0.99 -7.80
C MET A 79 -25.75 0.75 -8.34
N GLU A 80 -26.06 1.24 -9.55
CA GLU A 80 -27.36 0.99 -10.21
C GLU A 80 -27.62 -0.50 -10.43
N ARG A 81 -26.58 -1.28 -10.80
CA ARG A 81 -26.67 -2.73 -10.94
C ARG A 81 -27.02 -3.41 -9.62
N CYS A 82 -26.35 -3.03 -8.54
CA CYS A 82 -26.62 -3.55 -7.20
C CYS A 82 -28.00 -3.14 -6.68
N MET A 83 -28.44 -1.90 -6.96
CA MET A 83 -29.78 -1.40 -6.64
C MET A 83 -30.86 -2.20 -7.37
N ALA A 84 -30.68 -2.42 -8.66
CA ALA A 84 -31.64 -3.18 -9.49
C ALA A 84 -31.76 -4.64 -9.03
N ALA A 85 -30.69 -5.22 -8.51
CA ALA A 85 -30.67 -6.57 -7.94
C ALA A 85 -31.16 -6.62 -6.46
N GLY A 86 -31.54 -5.49 -5.84
CA GLY A 86 -32.04 -5.45 -4.48
C GLY A 86 -31.01 -5.79 -3.41
N LEU A 87 -29.71 -5.65 -3.70
CA LEU A 87 -28.64 -6.06 -2.79
C LEU A 87 -28.55 -5.11 -1.57
N THR A 88 -28.29 -5.71 -0.40
CA THR A 88 -28.16 -5.02 0.89
C THR A 88 -26.81 -5.27 1.57
N ASN A 89 -26.02 -6.17 1.02
CA ASN A 89 -24.71 -6.62 1.57
C ASN A 89 -23.52 -6.07 0.78
N THR A 90 -23.71 -4.98 0.01
CA THR A 90 -22.62 -4.31 -0.71
C THR A 90 -22.73 -2.80 -0.64
N PHE A 91 -21.58 -2.13 -0.45
CA PHE A 91 -21.48 -0.69 -0.39
C PHE A 91 -20.27 -0.21 -1.19
N PHE A 92 -20.22 1.09 -1.47
CA PHE A 92 -19.23 1.71 -2.34
C PHE A 92 -18.51 2.86 -1.64
N ILE A 93 -17.20 3.00 -1.94
CA ILE A 93 -16.36 4.10 -1.49
C ILE A 93 -15.73 4.77 -2.72
N ASP A 94 -15.90 6.10 -2.86
CA ASP A 94 -15.20 6.92 -3.85
C ASP A 94 -13.84 7.31 -3.27
N ALA A 95 -12.84 6.48 -3.50
CA ALA A 95 -11.50 6.70 -2.98
C ALA A 95 -10.42 5.91 -3.72
N ASN A 96 -9.16 6.30 -3.50
CA ASN A 96 -7.99 5.54 -3.93
C ASN A 96 -7.65 4.45 -2.89
N ALA A 97 -7.08 3.33 -3.36
CA ALA A 97 -6.65 2.20 -2.54
C ALA A 97 -5.49 2.53 -1.58
N ASP A 98 -4.75 3.63 -1.78
CA ASP A 98 -3.72 4.10 -0.86
C ASP A 98 -4.27 4.56 0.51
N ARG A 99 -5.59 4.82 0.59
CA ARG A 99 -6.28 5.24 1.80
C ARG A 99 -6.88 4.11 2.64
N LEU A 100 -6.72 2.85 2.26
CA LEU A 100 -7.32 1.71 2.96
C LEU A 100 -7.08 1.70 4.48
N PRO A 101 -5.86 1.98 5.00
CA PRO A 101 -5.63 1.99 6.45
C PRO A 101 -6.36 3.11 7.21
N SER A 102 -6.84 4.14 6.51
CA SER A 102 -7.70 5.18 7.11
C SER A 102 -9.17 4.81 7.14
N PHE A 103 -9.56 3.72 6.49
CA PHE A 103 -10.94 3.25 6.38
C PHE A 103 -11.19 1.95 7.12
N PHE A 104 -10.18 1.06 7.18
CA PHE A 104 -10.29 -0.27 7.76
C PHE A 104 -9.29 -0.44 8.89
N ALA A 105 -9.75 -0.99 10.01
CA ALA A 105 -8.90 -1.30 11.16
C ALA A 105 -7.96 -2.48 10.85
N PRO A 106 -6.85 -2.63 11.61
CA PRO A 106 -5.95 -3.76 11.46
C PRO A 106 -6.69 -5.10 11.58
N GLY A 107 -6.50 -5.97 10.57
CA GLY A 107 -7.10 -7.30 10.57
C GLY A 107 -8.61 -7.34 10.32
N GLU A 108 -9.24 -6.25 9.90
CA GLU A 108 -10.69 -6.18 9.72
C GLU A 108 -11.18 -6.87 8.44
N VAL A 109 -10.33 -6.93 7.42
CA VAL A 109 -10.66 -7.42 6.07
C VAL A 109 -10.28 -8.90 5.91
N ASP A 110 -11.18 -9.71 5.38
CA ASP A 110 -10.93 -11.13 5.12
C ASP A 110 -10.32 -11.39 3.73
N ARG A 111 -10.72 -10.58 2.72
CA ARG A 111 -10.28 -10.79 1.33
C ARG A 111 -10.29 -9.51 0.52
N ILE A 112 -9.31 -9.39 -0.37
CA ILE A 112 -9.21 -8.30 -1.36
C ILE A 112 -9.25 -8.91 -2.76
N TYR A 113 -10.09 -8.37 -3.63
CA TYR A 113 -10.14 -8.69 -5.05
C TYR A 113 -9.49 -7.60 -5.88
N LEU A 114 -8.56 -8.00 -6.75
CA LEU A 114 -7.90 -7.17 -7.75
C LEU A 114 -8.25 -7.73 -9.13
N ASN A 115 -9.27 -7.20 -9.75
CA ASN A 115 -9.78 -7.68 -11.03
C ASN A 115 -9.42 -6.72 -12.15
N PHE A 116 -8.48 -7.08 -13.05
CA PHE A 116 -8.13 -6.32 -14.26
C PHE A 116 -7.71 -4.88 -13.97
N SER A 117 -6.91 -4.70 -12.90
CA SER A 117 -6.31 -3.41 -12.56
C SER A 117 -5.36 -2.93 -13.65
N ASP A 118 -5.15 -1.61 -13.73
CA ASP A 118 -4.26 -1.00 -14.72
C ASP A 118 -2.84 -1.57 -14.63
N PRO A 119 -2.26 -2.03 -15.76
CA PRO A 119 -0.95 -2.69 -15.75
C PRO A 119 0.24 -1.75 -15.58
N TRP A 120 0.05 -0.44 -15.79
CA TRP A 120 1.09 0.59 -15.69
C TRP A 120 2.41 0.14 -16.33
N PRO A 121 2.50 0.12 -17.67
CA PRO A 121 3.69 -0.39 -18.38
C PRO A 121 4.92 0.45 -18.08
N GLY A 122 6.07 -0.23 -18.00
CA GLY A 122 7.37 0.38 -17.71
C GLY A 122 7.68 0.48 -16.21
N ASN A 123 8.98 0.36 -15.89
CA ASN A 123 9.46 0.28 -14.51
C ASN A 123 9.22 1.56 -13.69
N ARG A 124 9.29 2.74 -14.35
CA ARG A 124 9.04 4.04 -13.68
C ARG A 124 7.62 4.18 -13.12
N HIS A 125 6.67 3.37 -13.60
CA HIS A 125 5.28 3.38 -13.16
C HIS A 125 4.91 2.18 -12.28
N ALA A 126 5.85 1.28 -11.97
CA ALA A 126 5.61 0.08 -11.18
C ALA A 126 4.93 0.38 -9.84
N LYS A 127 5.32 1.47 -9.17
CA LYS A 127 4.73 1.92 -7.89
C LYS A 127 3.20 2.17 -7.95
N ARG A 128 2.61 2.28 -9.14
CA ARG A 128 1.15 2.47 -9.34
C ARG A 128 0.37 1.17 -9.48
N ARG A 129 1.06 0.05 -9.67
CA ARG A 129 0.43 -1.28 -9.78
C ARG A 129 -0.15 -1.66 -8.43
N LEU A 130 -1.39 -2.11 -8.39
CA LEU A 130 -2.03 -2.56 -7.14
C LEU A 130 -1.37 -3.81 -6.52
N THR A 131 -0.49 -4.49 -7.24
CA THR A 131 0.33 -5.60 -6.76
C THR A 131 1.78 -5.20 -6.40
N HIS A 132 2.12 -3.90 -6.43
CA HIS A 132 3.43 -3.41 -5.99
C HIS A 132 3.53 -3.39 -4.46
N GLY A 133 4.75 -3.54 -3.93
CA GLY A 133 5.07 -3.56 -2.51
C GLY A 133 4.44 -2.45 -1.67
N ASN A 134 4.32 -1.23 -2.24
CA ASN A 134 3.65 -0.12 -1.55
C ASN A 134 2.19 -0.45 -1.18
N PHE A 135 1.44 -1.09 -2.08
CA PHE A 135 0.07 -1.51 -1.81
C PHE A 135 0.01 -2.80 -0.98
N LEU A 136 0.94 -3.73 -1.19
CA LEU A 136 1.00 -4.97 -0.41
C LEU A 136 1.21 -4.70 1.08
N ARG A 137 2.01 -3.69 1.44
CA ARG A 137 2.16 -3.23 2.83
C ARG A 137 0.85 -2.68 3.40
N LEU A 138 0.09 -1.90 2.62
CA LEU A 138 -1.22 -1.39 3.04
C LEU A 138 -2.23 -2.53 3.21
N TYR A 139 -2.21 -3.53 2.31
CA TYR A 139 -3.08 -4.69 2.43
C TYR A 139 -2.79 -5.51 3.68
N ARG A 140 -1.50 -5.66 4.06
CA ARG A 140 -1.11 -6.33 5.30
C ARG A 140 -1.65 -5.64 6.55
N GLN A 141 -1.76 -4.31 6.52
CA GLN A 141 -2.32 -3.57 7.66
C GLN A 141 -3.81 -3.87 7.87
N VAL A 142 -4.58 -4.03 6.81
CA VAL A 142 -6.04 -4.19 6.90
C VAL A 142 -6.52 -5.63 6.82
N LEU A 143 -5.77 -6.53 6.17
CA LEU A 143 -6.10 -7.96 6.10
C LEU A 143 -5.89 -8.64 7.45
N LYS A 144 -6.79 -9.55 7.81
CA LYS A 144 -6.54 -10.48 8.91
C LYS A 144 -5.44 -11.47 8.56
N MET A 145 -4.78 -12.04 9.56
CA MET A 145 -3.85 -13.16 9.36
C MET A 145 -4.57 -14.32 8.65
N GLY A 146 -3.96 -14.85 7.59
CA GLY A 146 -4.59 -15.84 6.71
C GLY A 146 -5.60 -15.25 5.71
N GLY A 147 -5.83 -13.92 5.73
CA GLY A 147 -6.63 -13.20 4.73
C GLY A 147 -6.01 -13.28 3.34
N GLN A 148 -6.80 -13.07 2.30
CA GLN A 148 -6.39 -13.39 0.94
C GLN A 148 -6.50 -12.20 -0.02
N ILE A 149 -5.59 -12.16 -0.99
CA ILE A 149 -5.69 -11.36 -2.21
C ILE A 149 -6.01 -12.31 -3.35
N HIS A 150 -7.12 -12.06 -4.06
CA HIS A 150 -7.49 -12.76 -5.29
C HIS A 150 -7.21 -11.83 -6.46
N PHE A 151 -6.26 -12.18 -7.30
CA PHE A 151 -5.83 -11.36 -8.43
C PHE A 151 -6.14 -12.04 -9.76
N LYS A 152 -6.76 -11.28 -10.69
CA LYS A 152 -7.01 -11.69 -12.08
C LYS A 152 -6.57 -10.59 -13.04
N THR A 153 -5.93 -10.98 -14.15
CA THR A 153 -5.53 -10.07 -15.23
C THR A 153 -5.35 -10.82 -16.56
N ASP A 154 -5.63 -10.13 -17.68
CA ASP A 154 -5.27 -10.55 -19.02
C ASP A 154 -3.83 -10.16 -19.37
N ASN A 155 -3.23 -9.24 -18.61
CA ASN A 155 -1.91 -8.68 -18.89
C ASN A 155 -0.78 -9.58 -18.34
N GLN A 156 -0.13 -10.35 -19.23
CA GLN A 156 0.93 -11.26 -18.87
C GLN A 156 2.11 -10.57 -18.15
N PRO A 157 2.65 -9.41 -18.61
CA PRO A 157 3.74 -8.74 -17.91
C PRO A 157 3.38 -8.31 -16.49
N LEU A 158 2.15 -7.84 -16.25
CA LEU A 158 1.67 -7.51 -14.89
C LEU A 158 1.55 -8.78 -14.04
N PHE A 159 1.10 -9.88 -14.62
CA PHE A 159 0.96 -11.15 -13.89
C PHE A 159 2.32 -11.69 -13.44
N GLU A 160 3.31 -11.75 -14.32
CA GLU A 160 4.66 -12.22 -13.96
C GLU A 160 5.30 -11.31 -12.90
N PHE A 161 5.20 -9.99 -13.05
CA PHE A 161 5.60 -9.04 -12.01
C PHE A 161 4.94 -9.38 -10.67
N SER A 162 3.64 -9.67 -10.66
CA SER A 162 2.89 -9.95 -9.44
C SER A 162 3.28 -11.28 -8.80
N VAL A 163 3.58 -12.30 -9.59
CA VAL A 163 4.07 -13.60 -9.11
C VAL A 163 5.42 -13.46 -8.40
N GLU A 164 6.28 -12.57 -8.90
CA GLU A 164 7.59 -12.29 -8.30
C GLU A 164 7.51 -11.37 -7.09
N GLU A 165 6.68 -10.32 -7.15
CA GLU A 165 6.60 -9.26 -6.14
C GLU A 165 5.83 -9.71 -4.88
N ILE A 166 4.66 -10.32 -5.02
CA ILE A 166 3.74 -10.62 -3.91
C ILE A 166 4.39 -11.47 -2.80
N PRO A 167 5.16 -12.54 -3.10
CA PRO A 167 5.79 -13.35 -2.05
C PRO A 167 6.80 -12.58 -1.20
N GLN A 168 7.46 -11.56 -1.75
CA GLN A 168 8.46 -10.75 -1.05
C GLN A 168 7.85 -9.93 0.09
N PHE A 169 6.52 -9.80 0.12
CA PHE A 169 5.77 -9.03 1.13
C PHE A 169 4.93 -9.94 2.04
N GLY A 170 5.34 -11.19 2.24
CA GLY A 170 4.72 -12.10 3.19
C GLY A 170 3.35 -12.63 2.77
N PHE A 171 3.23 -12.97 1.50
CA PHE A 171 2.07 -13.67 0.96
C PHE A 171 2.49 -14.97 0.28
N GLN A 172 1.85 -16.07 0.64
CA GLN A 172 2.04 -17.37 0.01
C GLN A 172 1.10 -17.51 -1.18
N LEU A 173 1.66 -17.78 -2.36
CA LEU A 173 0.88 -17.98 -3.58
C LEU A 173 0.28 -19.38 -3.65
N SER A 174 -0.95 -19.43 -4.17
CA SER A 174 -1.66 -20.67 -4.50
C SER A 174 -2.56 -20.42 -5.72
N GLN A 175 -3.08 -21.50 -6.31
CA GLN A 175 -3.99 -21.43 -7.47
C GLN A 175 -3.48 -20.55 -8.61
N VAL A 176 -2.16 -20.58 -8.85
CA VAL A 176 -1.51 -19.83 -9.91
C VAL A 176 -1.81 -20.51 -11.25
N THR A 177 -2.49 -19.81 -12.14
CA THR A 177 -2.78 -20.27 -13.51
C THR A 177 -2.67 -19.14 -14.50
N ARG A 178 -2.26 -19.47 -15.73
CA ARG A 178 -2.19 -18.54 -16.86
C ARG A 178 -3.37 -18.70 -17.82
N ASN A 179 -4.30 -19.62 -17.51
CA ASN A 179 -5.56 -19.80 -18.24
C ASN A 179 -6.65 -20.28 -17.29
N LEU A 180 -7.30 -19.33 -16.60
CA LEU A 180 -8.33 -19.61 -15.60
C LEU A 180 -9.51 -20.42 -16.16
N HIS A 181 -9.86 -20.16 -17.42
CA HIS A 181 -11.05 -20.71 -18.06
C HIS A 181 -10.76 -21.85 -19.04
N GLU A 182 -9.59 -22.49 -18.94
CA GLU A 182 -9.16 -23.56 -19.84
C GLU A 182 -10.18 -24.71 -19.96
N HIS A 183 -10.85 -25.03 -18.86
CA HIS A 183 -11.83 -26.13 -18.79
C HIS A 183 -13.27 -25.62 -18.61
N GLY A 184 -13.54 -24.39 -18.99
CA GLY A 184 -14.85 -23.75 -18.85
C GLY A 184 -14.89 -22.59 -17.88
N PRO A 185 -16.02 -21.89 -17.75
CA PRO A 185 -16.13 -20.71 -16.92
C PRO A 185 -15.93 -21.00 -15.44
N VAL A 186 -15.08 -20.21 -14.76
CA VAL A 186 -14.77 -20.35 -13.34
C VAL A 186 -15.17 -19.08 -12.60
N GLY A 187 -16.09 -19.20 -11.63
CA GLY A 187 -16.52 -18.13 -10.76
C GLY A 187 -17.27 -17.00 -11.47
N ILE A 188 -17.37 -15.86 -10.80
CA ILE A 188 -18.06 -14.68 -11.34
C ILE A 188 -17.09 -13.86 -12.17
N MET A 189 -17.46 -13.60 -13.41
CA MET A 189 -16.68 -12.80 -14.35
C MET A 189 -17.00 -11.31 -14.23
N THR A 190 -15.99 -10.46 -14.39
CA THR A 190 -16.21 -9.04 -14.69
C THR A 190 -16.81 -8.85 -16.10
N ASP A 191 -17.30 -7.64 -16.41
CA ASP A 191 -17.74 -7.31 -17.79
C ASP A 191 -16.57 -7.41 -18.79
N TYR A 192 -15.35 -7.19 -18.32
CA TYR A 192 -14.14 -7.26 -19.12
C TYR A 192 -13.72 -8.72 -19.36
N GLU A 193 -13.68 -9.51 -18.31
CA GLU A 193 -13.33 -10.94 -18.34
C GLU A 193 -14.24 -11.74 -19.27
N ALA A 194 -15.57 -11.49 -19.22
CA ALA A 194 -16.52 -12.17 -20.09
C ALA A 194 -16.21 -11.97 -21.57
N LYS A 195 -15.81 -10.76 -21.98
CA LYS A 195 -15.42 -10.48 -23.36
C LYS A 195 -14.17 -11.23 -23.79
N PHE A 196 -13.19 -11.33 -22.90
CA PHE A 196 -11.97 -12.10 -23.16
C PHE A 196 -12.26 -13.60 -23.26
N TYR A 197 -13.11 -14.10 -22.38
CA TYR A 197 -13.56 -15.49 -22.41
C TYR A 197 -14.29 -15.82 -23.73
N GLU A 198 -15.21 -14.97 -24.19
CA GLU A 198 -15.93 -15.12 -25.48
C GLU A 198 -14.97 -15.12 -26.68
N GLN A 199 -13.80 -14.46 -26.55
CA GLN A 199 -12.78 -14.42 -27.60
C GLN A 199 -11.75 -15.57 -27.46
N GLY A 200 -11.90 -16.46 -26.47
CA GLY A 200 -10.93 -17.53 -26.20
C GLY A 200 -9.57 -17.05 -25.72
N LEU A 201 -9.49 -15.83 -25.16
CA LEU A 201 -8.25 -15.26 -24.64
C LEU A 201 -7.99 -15.71 -23.18
N PRO A 202 -6.76 -16.09 -22.84
CA PRO A 202 -6.45 -16.60 -21.52
C PRO A 202 -6.53 -15.51 -20.46
N ILE A 203 -6.98 -15.87 -19.27
CA ILE A 203 -7.00 -15.03 -18.07
C ILE A 203 -6.05 -15.62 -17.05
N ASN A 204 -5.10 -14.81 -16.60
CA ASN A 204 -4.20 -15.18 -15.51
C ASN A 204 -4.90 -14.98 -14.17
N ARG A 205 -4.66 -15.89 -13.22
CA ARG A 205 -5.17 -15.81 -11.86
C ARG A 205 -4.14 -16.32 -10.86
N LEU A 206 -4.11 -15.71 -9.67
CA LEU A 206 -3.47 -16.26 -8.47
C LEU A 206 -4.31 -15.92 -7.23
N VAL A 207 -4.09 -16.68 -6.16
CA VAL A 207 -4.52 -16.38 -4.80
C VAL A 207 -3.27 -16.23 -3.94
N ALA A 208 -3.21 -15.15 -3.18
CA ALA A 208 -2.11 -14.88 -2.26
C ALA A 208 -2.66 -14.80 -0.83
N THR A 209 -2.21 -15.70 0.04
CA THR A 209 -2.64 -15.77 1.44
C THR A 209 -1.61 -15.10 2.33
N MET A 210 -2.06 -14.18 3.19
CA MET A 210 -1.20 -13.49 4.14
C MET A 210 -0.67 -14.47 5.19
N VAL A 211 0.65 -14.54 5.34
CA VAL A 211 1.33 -15.40 6.31
C VAL A 211 2.15 -14.55 7.29
N PRO A 212 2.55 -15.08 8.46
CA PRO A 212 3.52 -14.42 9.32
C PRO A 212 4.76 -14.02 8.51
N TRP A 213 5.19 -12.79 8.66
CA TRP A 213 6.30 -12.24 7.88
C TRP A 213 6.87 -11.03 8.60
N GLU A 214 8.15 -10.98 8.65
CA GLU A 214 8.90 -9.81 9.08
C GLU A 214 9.48 -9.15 7.84
N GLU A 215 9.29 -7.85 7.70
CA GLU A 215 9.88 -7.12 6.60
C GLU A 215 11.40 -7.20 6.71
N PRO A 216 12.09 -7.79 5.70
CA PRO A 216 13.53 -7.88 5.76
C PRO A 216 14.13 -6.47 5.74
N PHE A 217 15.15 -6.24 6.56
CA PHE A 217 15.90 -5.00 6.49
C PHE A 217 16.50 -4.85 5.08
N PRO A 218 16.40 -3.66 4.47
CA PRO A 218 17.07 -3.40 3.20
C PRO A 218 18.57 -3.67 3.31
N THR A 219 19.14 -4.32 2.31
CA THR A 219 20.55 -4.71 2.28
C THR A 219 21.43 -3.76 1.47
N ASP A 220 20.82 -2.84 0.72
CA ASP A 220 21.52 -1.83 -0.07
C ASP A 220 21.09 -0.40 0.29
N LEU A 221 22.09 0.50 0.28
CA LEU A 221 21.91 1.90 0.70
C LEU A 221 20.90 2.66 -0.18
N LYS A 222 20.83 2.35 -1.47
CA LYS A 222 19.90 3.02 -2.39
C LYS A 222 18.46 2.71 -2.03
N THR A 223 18.16 1.47 -1.71
CA THR A 223 16.82 1.05 -1.27
C THR A 223 16.46 1.73 0.05
N VAL A 224 17.40 1.78 1.02
CA VAL A 224 17.19 2.49 2.29
C VAL A 224 16.90 3.97 2.07
N LYS A 225 17.77 4.66 1.33
CA LYS A 225 17.60 6.09 1.03
C LYS A 225 16.28 6.38 0.30
N ASN A 226 15.92 5.57 -0.68
CA ASN A 226 14.65 5.74 -1.40
C ASN A 226 13.45 5.56 -0.47
N ARG A 227 13.46 4.52 0.37
CA ARG A 227 12.37 4.29 1.33
C ARG A 227 12.31 5.41 2.38
N TRP A 228 13.45 5.86 2.86
CA TRP A 228 13.54 6.99 3.79
C TRP A 228 12.90 8.26 3.21
N LEU A 229 13.23 8.59 1.95
CA LEU A 229 12.65 9.74 1.25
C LEU A 229 11.15 9.55 0.98
N ASP A 230 10.73 8.37 0.56
CA ASP A 230 9.31 8.06 0.30
C ASP A 230 8.44 8.25 1.56
N VAL A 231 9.00 8.02 2.75
CA VAL A 231 8.29 8.17 4.03
C VAL A 231 8.44 9.57 4.61
N PHE A 232 9.67 9.96 4.94
CA PHE A 232 9.90 11.18 5.73
C PHE A 232 9.81 12.47 4.91
N ALA A 233 10.00 12.40 3.59
CA ALA A 233 9.86 13.54 2.69
C ALA A 233 8.56 13.51 1.85
N SER A 234 7.61 12.63 2.16
CA SER A 234 6.38 12.42 1.38
C SER A 234 5.53 13.67 1.15
N ASN A 235 5.56 14.61 2.09
CA ASN A 235 4.82 15.87 2.03
C ASN A 235 5.65 17.08 1.55
N VAL A 236 6.92 16.85 1.14
CA VAL A 236 7.81 17.90 0.65
C VAL A 236 7.66 18.02 -0.87
N SER A 237 7.54 19.26 -1.39
CA SER A 237 7.43 19.47 -2.83
C SER A 237 8.71 18.99 -3.56
N GLU A 238 8.54 18.45 -4.78
CA GLU A 238 9.67 18.00 -5.61
C GLU A 238 10.73 19.10 -5.81
N LYS A 239 10.30 20.37 -5.90
CA LYS A 239 11.21 21.50 -6.01
C LYS A 239 12.07 21.66 -4.76
N ASN A 240 11.48 21.71 -3.57
CA ASN A 240 12.23 21.84 -2.31
C ASN A 240 13.13 20.63 -2.06
N LEU A 241 12.65 19.44 -2.38
CA LEU A 241 13.44 18.23 -2.25
C LEU A 241 14.66 18.25 -3.18
N GLY A 242 14.47 18.60 -4.45
CA GLY A 242 15.55 18.70 -5.44
C GLY A 242 16.58 19.76 -5.11
N GLU A 243 16.13 20.98 -4.72
CA GLU A 243 17.03 22.11 -4.49
C GLU A 243 17.76 22.07 -3.14
N ARG A 244 17.14 21.50 -2.09
CA ARG A 244 17.60 21.62 -0.70
C ARG A 244 18.10 20.33 -0.07
N VAL A 245 17.75 19.17 -0.62
CA VAL A 245 18.07 17.87 -0.04
C VAL A 245 18.87 16.99 -1.00
N LEU A 246 18.50 16.97 -2.29
CA LEU A 246 19.09 16.06 -3.28
C LEU A 246 20.08 16.74 -4.23
N SER A 247 20.31 18.05 -4.14
CA SER A 247 21.30 18.74 -4.96
C SER A 247 22.72 18.42 -4.50
N GLU A 248 23.69 18.60 -5.39
CA GLU A 248 25.11 18.39 -5.10
C GLU A 248 25.57 19.19 -3.87
N GLY A 249 26.26 18.52 -2.95
CA GLY A 249 26.71 19.10 -1.66
C GLY A 249 25.64 19.18 -0.57
N ASN A 250 24.43 18.65 -0.80
CA ASN A 250 23.40 18.53 0.22
C ASN A 250 23.26 17.09 0.74
N PHE A 251 22.64 16.97 1.92
CA PHE A 251 22.49 15.73 2.66
C PHE A 251 21.02 15.49 3.04
N LEU A 252 20.65 14.25 3.32
CA LEU A 252 19.27 13.89 3.70
C LEU A 252 18.81 14.63 4.97
N TRP A 253 19.69 14.87 5.94
CA TRP A 253 19.37 15.60 7.17
C TRP A 253 19.00 17.08 6.94
N HIS A 254 19.30 17.64 5.76
CA HIS A 254 18.80 18.96 5.36
C HIS A 254 17.26 19.03 5.31
N LEU A 255 16.57 17.87 5.23
CA LEU A 255 15.12 17.81 5.39
C LEU A 255 14.67 18.45 6.71
N PHE A 256 15.46 18.31 7.77
CA PHE A 256 15.18 18.80 9.10
C PHE A 256 15.77 20.21 9.34
N SER A 257 17.03 20.45 9.01
CA SER A 257 17.68 21.74 9.21
C SER A 257 17.01 22.89 8.42
N TRP A 258 16.48 22.60 7.24
CA TRP A 258 15.68 23.55 6.48
C TRP A 258 14.21 23.63 6.93
N LYS A 259 13.84 22.94 8.02
CA LYS A 259 12.47 22.92 8.57
C LYS A 259 11.42 22.49 7.53
N LEU A 260 11.79 21.61 6.58
CA LEU A 260 10.86 21.09 5.57
C LEU A 260 9.86 20.11 6.17
N VAL A 261 10.23 19.45 7.26
CA VAL A 261 9.36 18.61 8.08
C VAL A 261 9.59 18.90 9.57
N PRO A 262 8.59 18.72 10.44
CA PRO A 262 8.75 18.83 11.90
C PRO A 262 9.71 17.74 12.43
N CYS A 263 10.56 18.10 13.38
CA CYS A 263 11.47 17.15 14.05
C CYS A 263 11.74 17.58 15.51
N LEU A 264 12.27 16.67 16.30
CA LEU A 264 12.98 16.99 17.56
C LEU A 264 14.42 17.37 17.21
N GLU A 265 15.07 18.17 18.06
CA GLU A 265 16.44 18.65 17.83
C GLU A 265 17.28 18.54 19.12
N GLY A 266 18.57 18.32 18.96
CA GLY A 266 19.54 18.34 20.06
C GLY A 266 19.24 17.31 21.15
N ASP A 267 19.18 17.74 22.40
CA ASP A 267 18.96 16.85 23.55
C ASP A 267 17.59 16.15 23.52
N ALA A 268 16.56 16.79 22.96
CA ALA A 268 15.26 16.16 22.84
C ALA A 268 15.29 14.98 21.83
N ALA A 269 16.04 15.10 20.74
CA ALA A 269 16.23 14.01 19.79
C ALA A 269 17.07 12.87 20.40
N ARG A 270 18.14 13.19 21.18
CA ARG A 270 18.94 12.19 21.89
C ARG A 270 18.12 11.42 22.93
N GLN A 271 17.28 12.13 23.68
CA GLN A 271 16.41 11.50 24.67
C GLN A 271 15.41 10.58 24.00
N ALA A 272 14.76 11.02 22.90
CA ALA A 272 13.82 10.19 22.15
C ALA A 272 14.46 8.91 21.61
N LEU A 273 15.72 8.99 21.10
CA LEU A 273 16.47 7.79 20.68
C LEU A 273 16.74 6.85 21.85
N ALA A 274 17.12 7.38 23.03
CA ALA A 274 17.40 6.58 24.22
C ALA A 274 16.16 5.89 24.82
N GLU A 275 14.96 6.42 24.56
CA GLU A 275 13.68 5.89 25.03
C GLU A 275 13.04 4.88 24.06
N THR A 276 13.69 4.60 22.91
CA THR A 276 13.18 3.61 21.94
C THR A 276 13.23 2.20 22.53
N SER A 277 12.25 1.35 22.17
CA SER A 277 12.07 0.02 22.79
C SER A 277 12.08 -1.14 21.79
N GLU A 278 12.48 -0.92 20.56
CA GLU A 278 12.52 -1.97 19.55
C GLU A 278 13.75 -2.88 19.73
N GLU A 279 13.63 -4.14 19.30
CA GLU A 279 14.72 -5.10 19.41
C GLU A 279 15.85 -4.82 18.42
N ARG A 280 15.55 -4.25 17.26
CA ARG A 280 16.52 -4.00 16.18
C ARG A 280 16.18 -2.76 15.38
N TYR A 281 17.24 -2.06 14.97
CA TYR A 281 17.19 -0.84 14.16
C TYR A 281 18.07 -1.00 12.92
N LEU A 282 17.79 -0.20 11.90
CA LEU A 282 18.63 -0.03 10.73
C LEU A 282 19.54 1.17 10.96
N PHE A 283 20.85 0.92 10.97
CA PHE A 283 21.89 1.95 11.03
C PHE A 283 22.58 2.07 9.69
N TYR A 284 22.76 3.27 9.18
CA TYR A 284 23.50 3.49 7.93
C TYR A 284 24.20 4.85 7.90
N TYR A 285 25.29 4.91 7.12
CA TYR A 285 25.96 6.16 6.77
C TYR A 285 25.43 6.67 5.42
N GLU A 286 25.26 7.99 5.29
CA GLU A 286 24.85 8.57 4.01
C GLU A 286 25.98 8.47 2.98
N TYR A 287 27.21 8.74 3.38
CA TYR A 287 28.44 8.56 2.63
C TYR A 287 29.44 7.79 3.51
N PRO A 288 29.43 6.45 3.43
CA PRO A 288 30.25 5.65 4.33
C PRO A 288 31.74 5.82 4.05
N PRO A 289 32.56 5.86 5.10
CA PRO A 289 34.00 5.77 4.95
C PRO A 289 34.45 4.46 4.32
N GLU A 290 35.61 4.46 3.66
CA GLU A 290 36.16 3.27 3.02
C GLU A 290 36.32 2.12 4.02
N GLY A 291 35.87 0.92 3.65
CA GLY A 291 35.95 -0.30 4.48
C GLY A 291 34.87 -0.43 5.57
N ILE A 292 33.97 0.52 5.71
CA ILE A 292 32.85 0.42 6.67
C ILE A 292 31.60 -0.11 5.96
N PRO A 293 30.87 -1.10 6.56
CA PRO A 293 29.61 -1.57 6.03
C PRO A 293 28.60 -0.43 5.87
N LEU A 294 27.98 -0.36 4.69
CA LEU A 294 27.00 0.67 4.34
C LEU A 294 25.79 0.70 5.26
N ILE A 295 25.37 -0.48 5.70
CA ILE A 295 24.16 -0.69 6.47
C ILE A 295 24.40 -1.78 7.48
N ARG A 296 23.87 -1.60 8.69
CA ARG A 296 23.89 -2.59 9.77
C ARG A 296 22.54 -2.69 10.43
N SER A 297 22.13 -3.91 10.75
CA SER A 297 21.06 -4.12 11.72
C SER A 297 21.70 -4.08 13.12
N VAL A 298 21.30 -3.13 13.95
CA VAL A 298 21.86 -2.88 15.29
C VAL A 298 20.80 -3.06 16.37
N THR A 299 21.22 -3.43 17.56
CA THR A 299 20.38 -3.46 18.77
C THR A 299 20.44 -2.13 19.51
N LEU A 300 19.61 -1.96 20.55
CA LEU A 300 19.66 -0.79 21.42
C LEU A 300 21.02 -0.71 22.17
N GLU A 301 21.59 -1.86 22.54
CA GLU A 301 22.92 -1.94 23.16
C GLU A 301 24.01 -1.46 22.19
N ASP A 302 23.95 -1.88 20.91
CA ASP A 302 24.87 -1.42 19.87
C ASP A 302 24.74 0.10 19.67
N LEU A 303 23.51 0.65 19.66
CA LEU A 303 23.26 2.09 19.55
C LEU A 303 23.84 2.85 20.77
N SER A 304 23.67 2.30 21.96
CA SER A 304 24.21 2.90 23.21
C SER A 304 25.72 2.88 23.23
N ALA A 305 26.37 1.94 22.55
CA ALA A 305 27.83 1.85 22.42
C ALA A 305 28.39 2.76 21.31
N LEU A 306 27.54 3.33 20.44
CA LEU A 306 27.97 4.32 19.47
C LEU A 306 28.37 5.60 20.20
N PRO A 307 29.50 6.25 19.86
CA PRO A 307 29.86 7.55 20.43
C PRO A 307 28.88 8.61 19.93
N VAL A 308 27.78 8.76 20.67
CA VAL A 308 26.67 9.68 20.36
C VAL A 308 27.12 11.13 20.26
N ASP A 309 28.23 11.46 20.93
CA ASP A 309 28.77 12.82 21.03
C ASP A 309 29.72 13.23 19.89
N LYS A 310 30.21 12.29 19.08
CA LYS A 310 31.22 12.60 18.04
C LYS A 310 31.07 11.83 16.72
N GLY A 311 29.95 11.16 16.51
CA GLY A 311 29.79 10.27 15.34
C GLY A 311 30.73 9.05 15.39
N ALA A 312 30.28 7.87 15.04
CA ALA A 312 31.10 6.65 15.03
C ALA A 312 32.30 6.77 14.07
N VAL A 313 32.26 7.77 13.17
CA VAL A 313 33.34 8.20 12.28
C VAL A 313 33.32 9.72 12.20
N PRO A 314 34.41 10.43 12.61
CA PRO A 314 34.45 11.87 12.45
C PRO A 314 34.19 12.31 11.00
N GLY A 315 33.27 13.25 10.83
CA GLY A 315 32.93 13.81 9.53
C GLY A 315 31.97 12.99 8.67
N ALA A 316 31.28 11.99 9.23
CA ALA A 316 30.27 11.21 8.50
C ALA A 316 28.87 11.40 9.08
N ASP A 317 27.91 11.62 8.19
CA ASP A 317 26.49 11.62 8.53
C ASP A 317 26.00 10.20 8.72
N TRP A 318 25.29 9.95 9.81
CA TRP A 318 24.69 8.64 10.05
C TRP A 318 23.23 8.74 10.51
N TYR A 319 22.49 7.67 10.26
CA TYR A 319 21.06 7.59 10.51
C TYR A 319 20.70 6.29 11.19
N VAL A 320 19.68 6.37 12.04
CA VAL A 320 18.99 5.22 12.61
C VAL A 320 17.53 5.30 12.21
N VAL A 321 16.96 4.20 11.77
CA VAL A 321 15.53 4.08 11.52
C VAL A 321 15.00 2.78 12.12
N ASP A 322 13.74 2.79 12.56
CA ASP A 322 13.05 1.57 12.94
C ASP A 322 12.77 0.72 11.69
N LYS A 323 12.43 -0.56 11.90
CA LYS A 323 12.18 -1.51 10.79
C LYS A 323 11.04 -1.07 9.87
N ASP A 324 10.05 -0.36 10.41
CA ASP A 324 8.85 0.08 9.70
C ASP A 324 8.99 1.48 9.11
N PHE A 325 10.10 2.18 9.37
CA PHE A 325 10.36 3.58 8.98
C PHE A 325 9.30 4.53 9.55
N THR A 326 8.87 4.33 10.79
CA THR A 326 7.92 5.22 11.47
C THR A 326 8.59 6.44 12.08
N TRP A 327 9.87 6.31 12.44
CA TRP A 327 10.73 7.40 12.88
C TRP A 327 12.16 7.24 12.36
N THR A 328 12.91 8.31 12.40
CA THR A 328 14.35 8.34 12.06
C THR A 328 15.09 9.26 12.99
N TYR A 329 16.35 8.91 13.27
CA TYR A 329 17.32 9.77 13.94
C TYR A 329 18.44 10.06 12.94
N ALA A 330 18.82 11.32 12.80
CA ALA A 330 19.90 11.77 11.93
C ALA A 330 20.96 12.50 12.75
N GLN A 331 22.20 12.05 12.65
CA GLN A 331 23.37 12.73 13.23
C GLN A 331 24.22 13.32 12.11
N PRO A 332 24.18 14.65 11.91
CA PRO A 332 25.05 15.35 10.98
C PRO A 332 26.52 15.31 11.39
N HIS A 333 27.40 15.45 10.39
CA HIS A 333 28.84 15.68 10.63
C HIS A 333 29.16 17.10 11.13
N GLU A 334 28.23 18.04 10.91
CA GLU A 334 28.36 19.42 11.36
C GLU A 334 28.00 19.52 12.85
N GLU A 335 28.97 19.94 13.68
CA GLU A 335 28.81 20.00 15.17
C GLU A 335 27.71 21.00 15.60
N GLU A 336 27.43 22.02 14.78
CA GLU A 336 26.42 23.05 15.05
C GLU A 336 25.00 22.67 14.62
N CYS A 337 24.85 21.54 13.92
CA CYS A 337 23.58 21.05 13.38
C CYS A 337 23.16 19.75 14.05
N GLY A 338 21.87 19.65 14.42
CA GLY A 338 21.29 18.40 14.94
C GLY A 338 21.75 18.00 16.35
N PRO A 339 21.61 16.70 16.74
CA PRO A 339 20.91 15.68 15.96
C PRO A 339 19.42 15.98 15.80
N TYR A 340 18.80 15.28 14.87
CA TYR A 340 17.38 15.41 14.54
C TYR A 340 16.63 14.10 14.76
#